data_a77437ab857ada784be6d105183f2c54
#
_entry.id   a77437ab857ada784be6d105183f2c54
#
_cell.length_a   1.000
_cell.length_b   1.000
_cell.length_c   1.000
_cell.angle_alpha   90.00
_cell.angle_beta   90.00
_cell.angle_gamma   90.00
#
_symmetry.space_group_name_H-M   'P 1'
#
loop_
_entity.id
_entity.type
_entity.pdbx_description
1 polymer ?
#
loop_
_entity_poly.entity_id
_entity_poly.type
_entity_poly.pdbx_seq_one_letter_code
_entity_poly.pdbx_strand_id
1 'polypeptide(L)'
;MKKLIKTLLAISVSLAVILALFLYWPLYQRAAPPAENEEPVDVVLIGGGIMSVTLATYLQELAPDWNVHLFERMDAVALESSNGWNNAGTGHAGFAELNYTPEREDGSIETSRAVNTAEQFEISRQFWAHQVEQGRLSTPSDFINPTPHMSFVWGDDNIEFLRKRHAAMIKNPLFYGMEYSEDPEQISQWAPLLMEGRDPAQKVAATYMPLGTDVNFGVITSQLTESLQRNPNFQLELNHEVRGLDQNDDKTWNVTVHDFKTDTERTIKSRFVFIGAGGAALKLFQLSGIPESRNYGGFPVGGQFLAFE
;
A
#
# COMPACT_ATOMS: atom_id res chain seq x y z
N MET A 1 3.68 -30.16 -52.39
CA MET A 1 4.29 -29.92 -51.09
C MET A 1 4.77 -28.47 -50.88
N LYS A 2 5.73 -27.95 -51.68
CA LYS A 2 6.25 -26.56 -51.50
C LYS A 2 5.18 -25.44 -51.58
N LYS A 3 4.16 -25.57 -52.44
CA LYS A 3 3.05 -24.61 -52.56
C LYS A 3 2.15 -24.61 -51.30
N LEU A 4 1.84 -25.78 -50.75
CA LEU A 4 1.04 -25.95 -49.55
C LEU A 4 1.73 -25.35 -48.28
N ILE A 5 3.05 -25.57 -48.17
CA ILE A 5 3.85 -25.02 -47.07
C ILE A 5 3.87 -23.48 -47.13
N LYS A 6 4.03 -22.88 -48.32
CA LYS A 6 3.99 -21.42 -48.49
C LYS A 6 2.62 -20.82 -48.13
N THR A 7 1.54 -21.51 -48.49
CA THR A 7 0.18 -21.07 -48.15
C THR A 7 -0.09 -21.17 -46.66
N LEU A 8 0.32 -22.25 -46.00
CA LEU A 8 0.19 -22.39 -44.54
C LEU A 8 1.04 -21.37 -43.78
N LEU A 9 2.25 -21.06 -44.24
CA LEU A 9 3.09 -20.02 -43.65
C LEU A 9 2.48 -18.63 -43.83
N ALA A 10 1.90 -18.31 -44.98
CA ALA A 10 1.22 -17.04 -45.20
C ALA A 10 -0.01 -16.89 -44.30
N ILE A 11 -0.80 -17.95 -44.10
CA ILE A 11 -1.97 -17.97 -43.22
C ILE A 11 -1.53 -17.78 -41.77
N SER A 12 -0.47 -18.42 -41.28
CA SER A 12 0.01 -18.29 -39.91
C SER A 12 0.58 -16.90 -39.64
N VAL A 13 1.28 -16.28 -40.58
CA VAL A 13 1.77 -14.90 -40.47
C VAL A 13 0.60 -13.92 -40.45
N SER A 14 -0.41 -14.09 -41.30
CA SER A 14 -1.60 -13.24 -41.30
C SER A 14 -2.40 -13.35 -39.99
N LEU A 15 -2.56 -14.56 -39.47
CA LEU A 15 -3.19 -14.77 -38.15
C LEU A 15 -2.40 -14.12 -36.99
N ALA A 16 -1.08 -14.21 -37.03
CA ALA A 16 -0.21 -13.56 -36.01
C ALA A 16 -0.29 -12.02 -36.10
N VAL A 17 -0.36 -11.46 -37.32
CA VAL A 17 -0.55 -10.02 -37.53
C VAL A 17 -1.93 -9.57 -37.08
N ILE A 18 -2.98 -10.32 -37.41
CA ILE A 18 -4.35 -10.02 -36.95
C ILE A 18 -4.44 -10.11 -35.40
N LEU A 19 -3.85 -11.13 -34.81
CA LEU A 19 -3.79 -11.29 -33.36
C LEU A 19 -2.99 -10.15 -32.70
N ALA A 20 -1.87 -9.76 -33.29
CA ALA A 20 -1.09 -8.59 -32.83
C ALA A 20 -1.92 -7.31 -32.97
N LEU A 21 -2.58 -7.08 -34.10
CA LEU A 21 -3.48 -5.93 -34.26
C LEU A 21 -4.64 -5.97 -33.26
N PHE A 22 -5.20 -7.15 -32.97
CA PHE A 22 -6.27 -7.29 -31.95
C PHE A 22 -5.77 -7.07 -30.52
N LEU A 23 -4.55 -7.50 -30.21
CA LEU A 23 -3.91 -7.28 -28.90
C LEU A 23 -3.40 -5.84 -28.73
N TYR A 24 -2.98 -5.20 -29.83
CA TYR A 24 -2.50 -3.81 -29.81
C TYR A 24 -3.58 -2.78 -30.17
N TRP A 25 -4.74 -3.19 -30.70
CA TRP A 25 -5.85 -2.30 -31.03
C TRP A 25 -6.38 -1.49 -29.83
N PRO A 26 -6.48 -2.05 -28.60
CA PRO A 26 -6.83 -1.26 -27.42
C PRO A 26 -5.73 -0.28 -27.00
N LEU A 27 -4.49 -0.47 -27.48
CA LEU A 27 -3.36 0.43 -27.24
C LEU A 27 -3.26 1.55 -28.29
N TYR A 28 -4.03 1.44 -29.39
CA TYR A 28 -4.22 2.55 -30.33
C TYR A 28 -5.28 3.48 -29.74
N GLN A 29 -4.82 4.36 -28.87
CA GLN A 29 -5.59 5.26 -28.05
C GLN A 29 -6.57 6.09 -28.90
N ARG A 30 -7.85 6.09 -28.53
CA ARG A 30 -8.68 7.27 -28.77
C ARG A 30 -7.92 8.45 -28.20
N ALA A 31 -7.71 9.48 -29.03
CA ALA A 31 -7.15 10.73 -28.53
C ALA A 31 -7.97 11.15 -27.30
N ALA A 32 -7.30 11.40 -26.18
CA ALA A 32 -7.97 11.88 -25.00
C ALA A 32 -8.80 13.13 -25.36
N PRO A 33 -10.01 13.27 -24.81
CA PRO A 33 -10.77 14.49 -25.00
C PRO A 33 -9.94 15.71 -24.52
N PRO A 34 -10.14 16.90 -25.11
CA PRO A 34 -9.47 18.11 -24.66
C PRO A 34 -9.79 18.36 -23.18
N ALA A 35 -8.84 18.95 -22.46
CA ALA A 35 -9.05 19.28 -21.04
C ALA A 35 -10.23 20.24 -20.86
N GLU A 36 -11.07 19.96 -19.87
CA GLU A 36 -12.25 20.77 -19.54
C GLU A 36 -11.88 22.11 -18.91
N ASN A 37 -10.72 22.16 -18.22
CA ASN A 37 -10.26 23.35 -17.52
C ASN A 37 -9.06 23.99 -18.25
N GLU A 38 -9.10 25.29 -18.45
CA GLU A 38 -7.97 26.08 -18.98
C GLU A 38 -6.86 26.21 -17.93
N GLU A 39 -7.24 26.60 -16.70
CA GLU A 39 -6.33 26.69 -15.56
C GLU A 39 -6.19 25.31 -14.89
N PRO A 40 -4.96 24.80 -14.74
CA PRO A 40 -4.78 23.50 -14.14
C PRO A 40 -5.15 23.49 -12.65
N VAL A 41 -5.84 22.45 -12.19
CA VAL A 41 -5.96 22.18 -10.75
C VAL A 41 -4.58 21.91 -10.16
N ASP A 42 -4.39 22.21 -8.88
CA ASP A 42 -3.07 22.06 -8.27
C ASP A 42 -2.66 20.60 -8.14
N VAL A 43 -3.58 19.73 -7.71
CA VAL A 43 -3.30 18.33 -7.48
C VAL A 43 -4.44 17.43 -7.92
N VAL A 44 -4.10 16.37 -8.65
CA VAL A 44 -4.96 15.19 -8.82
C VAL A 44 -4.40 14.03 -8.03
N LEU A 45 -5.23 13.43 -7.19
CA LEU A 45 -4.96 12.20 -6.43
C LEU A 45 -5.75 11.05 -7.04
N ILE A 46 -5.09 9.92 -7.30
CA ILE A 46 -5.70 8.76 -7.93
C ILE A 46 -5.80 7.62 -6.92
N GLY A 47 -7.04 7.22 -6.60
CA GLY A 47 -7.37 6.18 -5.62
C GLY A 47 -7.67 6.75 -4.23
N GLY A 48 -8.82 6.38 -3.67
CA GLY A 48 -9.34 6.81 -2.37
C GLY A 48 -8.82 5.96 -1.20
N GLY A 49 -7.56 5.52 -1.25
CA GLY A 49 -6.91 4.79 -0.16
C GLY A 49 -6.19 5.70 0.82
N ILE A 50 -5.67 5.09 1.90
CA ILE A 50 -4.98 5.79 3.00
C ILE A 50 -3.87 6.73 2.52
N MET A 51 -3.12 6.36 1.46
CA MET A 51 -1.99 7.15 0.98
C MET A 51 -2.45 8.49 0.38
N SER A 52 -3.43 8.46 -0.53
CA SER A 52 -3.96 9.68 -1.16
C SER A 52 -4.67 10.56 -0.16
N VAL A 53 -5.46 9.98 0.74
CA VAL A 53 -6.21 10.73 1.74
C VAL A 53 -5.29 11.37 2.77
N THR A 54 -4.22 10.66 3.20
CA THR A 54 -3.19 11.25 4.07
C THR A 54 -2.48 12.41 3.38
N LEU A 55 -2.09 12.26 2.10
CA LEU A 55 -1.48 13.35 1.33
C LEU A 55 -2.43 14.55 1.20
N ALA A 56 -3.71 14.31 0.89
CA ALA A 56 -4.72 15.38 0.82
C ALA A 56 -4.83 16.14 2.15
N THR A 57 -4.78 15.42 3.28
CA THR A 57 -4.83 16.01 4.62
C THR A 57 -3.60 16.89 4.88
N TYR A 58 -2.40 16.46 4.51
CA TYR A 58 -1.20 17.29 4.57
C TYR A 58 -1.30 18.53 3.68
N LEU A 59 -1.78 18.37 2.45
CA LEU A 59 -1.94 19.49 1.52
C LEU A 59 -2.95 20.51 2.05
N GLN A 60 -4.03 20.08 2.66
CA GLN A 60 -5.01 20.98 3.28
C GLN A 60 -4.39 21.85 4.39
N GLU A 61 -3.40 21.33 5.12
CA GLU A 61 -2.70 22.08 6.17
C GLU A 61 -1.60 23.00 5.62
N LEU A 62 -0.83 22.50 4.64
CA LEU A 62 0.37 23.17 4.13
C LEU A 62 0.05 24.15 2.99
N ALA A 63 -1.00 23.91 2.23
CA ALA A 63 -1.41 24.67 1.08
C ALA A 63 -2.95 24.74 0.99
N PRO A 64 -3.63 25.37 1.97
CA PRO A 64 -5.10 25.35 2.10
C PRO A 64 -5.86 25.93 0.91
N ASP A 65 -5.20 26.76 0.12
CA ASP A 65 -5.79 27.40 -1.08
C ASP A 65 -5.67 26.53 -2.35
N TRP A 66 -4.98 25.39 -2.27
CA TRP A 66 -4.83 24.51 -3.43
C TRP A 66 -6.10 23.74 -3.73
N ASN A 67 -6.41 23.65 -5.02
CA ASN A 67 -7.50 22.82 -5.53
C ASN A 67 -7.02 21.38 -5.68
N VAL A 68 -7.60 20.48 -4.90
CA VAL A 68 -7.25 19.05 -4.87
C VAL A 68 -8.44 18.22 -5.34
N HIS A 69 -8.27 17.46 -6.43
CA HIS A 69 -9.26 16.51 -6.93
C HIS A 69 -8.80 15.09 -6.61
N LEU A 70 -9.65 14.30 -5.97
CA LEU A 70 -9.44 12.87 -5.72
C LEU A 70 -10.44 12.04 -6.51
N PHE A 71 -9.92 11.17 -7.39
CA PHE A 71 -10.71 10.21 -8.17
C PHE A 71 -10.61 8.82 -7.57
N GLU A 72 -11.76 8.21 -7.27
CA GLU A 72 -11.88 6.85 -6.81
C GLU A 72 -12.81 6.05 -7.73
N ARG A 73 -12.34 4.91 -8.20
CA ARG A 73 -13.09 4.05 -9.13
C ARG A 73 -14.29 3.35 -8.49
N MET A 74 -14.22 3.12 -7.18
CA MET A 74 -15.28 2.48 -6.40
C MET A 74 -16.35 3.49 -5.97
N ASP A 75 -17.42 3.03 -5.40
CA ASP A 75 -18.53 3.83 -4.89
C ASP A 75 -18.28 4.39 -3.47
N ALA A 76 -17.16 4.04 -2.85
CA ALA A 76 -16.67 4.60 -1.60
C ALA A 76 -15.15 4.53 -1.51
N VAL A 77 -14.56 5.32 -0.61
CA VAL A 77 -13.13 5.25 -0.27
C VAL A 77 -12.82 4.01 0.58
N ALA A 78 -11.56 3.60 0.63
CA ALA A 78 -11.04 2.51 1.47
C ALA A 78 -11.69 1.14 1.24
N LEU A 79 -12.21 0.84 0.06
CA LEU A 79 -12.81 -0.47 -0.24
C LEU A 79 -11.83 -1.54 -0.71
N GLU A 80 -10.61 -1.14 -1.11
CA GLU A 80 -9.55 -2.06 -1.56
C GLU A 80 -8.51 -2.28 -0.44
N SER A 81 -7.23 -2.05 -0.69
CA SER A 81 -6.14 -2.36 0.24
C SER A 81 -6.24 -1.70 1.62
N SER A 82 -6.91 -0.53 1.73
CA SER A 82 -7.13 0.16 3.00
C SER A 82 -8.31 -0.39 3.81
N ASN A 83 -9.14 -1.26 3.22
CA ASN A 83 -10.23 -1.92 3.94
C ASN A 83 -9.67 -2.81 5.06
N GLY A 84 -10.27 -2.75 6.25
CA GLY A 84 -9.80 -3.52 7.42
C GLY A 84 -9.78 -5.04 7.22
N TRP A 85 -10.55 -5.57 6.26
CA TRP A 85 -10.56 -7.00 5.93
C TRP A 85 -9.62 -7.38 4.78
N ASN A 86 -8.97 -6.41 4.14
CA ASN A 86 -8.06 -6.63 3.01
C ASN A 86 -6.58 -6.44 3.37
N ASN A 87 -6.27 -6.21 4.64
CA ASN A 87 -4.91 -6.10 5.18
C ASN A 87 -4.85 -6.68 6.59
N ALA A 88 -3.64 -6.86 7.12
CA ALA A 88 -3.44 -7.42 8.46
C ALA A 88 -3.63 -6.39 9.59
N GLY A 89 -3.86 -5.12 9.28
CA GLY A 89 -3.97 -4.06 10.27
C GLY A 89 -2.72 -3.83 11.10
N THR A 90 -1.59 -4.40 10.73
CA THR A 90 -0.37 -4.35 11.52
C THR A 90 0.11 -2.92 11.69
N GLY A 91 0.25 -2.47 12.94
CA GLY A 91 1.00 -1.27 13.26
C GLY A 91 2.49 -1.54 13.06
N HIS A 92 2.99 -1.23 11.85
CA HIS A 92 4.32 -1.66 11.38
C HIS A 92 5.48 -1.00 12.14
N ALA A 93 5.70 -1.42 13.38
CA ALA A 93 6.82 -0.97 14.21
C ALA A 93 8.07 -1.85 14.11
N GLY A 94 8.12 -2.79 13.15
CA GLY A 94 9.26 -3.66 12.90
C GLY A 94 9.51 -4.70 13.99
N PHE A 95 8.52 -5.00 14.83
CA PHE A 95 8.68 -5.87 15.99
C PHE A 95 8.75 -7.36 15.62
N ALA A 96 7.88 -7.81 14.71
CA ALA A 96 7.68 -9.22 14.42
C ALA A 96 8.36 -9.72 13.13
N GLU A 97 8.55 -8.87 12.15
CA GLU A 97 9.00 -9.26 10.81
C GLU A 97 10.49 -9.65 10.78
N LEU A 98 10.75 -10.94 10.69
CA LEU A 98 12.10 -11.50 10.74
C LEU A 98 12.97 -11.06 9.54
N ASN A 99 12.35 -10.83 8.39
CA ASN A 99 13.02 -10.39 7.16
C ASN A 99 13.52 -8.92 7.21
N TYR A 100 13.18 -8.16 8.26
CA TYR A 100 13.71 -6.80 8.46
C TYR A 100 15.07 -6.81 9.16
N THR A 101 15.52 -7.98 9.61
CA THR A 101 16.72 -8.13 10.42
C THR A 101 17.58 -9.30 9.92
N PRO A 102 18.07 -9.27 8.67
CA PRO A 102 18.87 -10.37 8.14
C PRO A 102 20.19 -10.54 8.91
N GLU A 103 20.65 -11.79 9.04
CA GLU A 103 21.98 -12.10 9.54
C GLU A 103 23.01 -11.88 8.43
N ARG A 104 24.09 -11.17 8.74
CA ARG A 104 25.23 -10.93 7.84
C ARG A 104 26.20 -12.12 7.85
N GLU A 105 27.12 -12.13 6.89
CA GLU A 105 28.16 -13.16 6.78
C GLU A 105 29.07 -13.26 8.03
N ASP A 106 29.23 -12.17 8.77
CA ASP A 106 30.00 -12.14 10.04
C ASP A 106 29.19 -12.59 11.26
N GLY A 107 27.93 -13.03 11.07
CA GLY A 107 27.02 -13.48 12.12
C GLY A 107 26.34 -12.34 12.90
N SER A 108 26.59 -11.08 12.54
CA SER A 108 25.87 -9.93 13.12
C SER A 108 24.49 -9.76 12.51
N ILE A 109 23.54 -9.19 13.27
CA ILE A 109 22.19 -8.89 12.79
C ILE A 109 22.11 -7.45 12.29
N GLU A 110 21.66 -7.28 11.05
CA GLU A 110 21.35 -5.97 10.48
C GLU A 110 19.97 -5.50 10.99
N THR A 111 19.93 -4.35 11.66
CA THR A 111 18.67 -3.83 12.27
C THR A 111 18.17 -2.55 11.63
N SER A 112 18.88 -1.95 10.70
CA SER A 112 18.56 -0.62 10.14
C SER A 112 17.17 -0.58 9.50
N ARG A 113 16.75 -1.65 8.81
CA ARG A 113 15.42 -1.72 8.20
C ARG A 113 14.32 -1.76 9.27
N ALA A 114 14.49 -2.54 10.33
CA ALA A 114 13.51 -2.58 11.43
C ALA A 114 13.42 -1.22 12.14
N VAL A 115 14.56 -0.57 12.40
CA VAL A 115 14.63 0.77 13.00
C VAL A 115 13.91 1.79 12.12
N ASN A 116 14.25 1.86 10.83
CA ASN A 116 13.62 2.79 9.90
C ASN A 116 12.09 2.58 9.79
N THR A 117 11.64 1.33 9.80
CA THR A 117 10.20 1.01 9.80
C THR A 117 9.53 1.48 11.09
N ALA A 118 10.15 1.27 12.24
CA ALA A 118 9.64 1.74 13.52
C ALA A 118 9.56 3.26 13.58
N GLU A 119 10.59 3.97 13.13
CA GLU A 119 10.60 5.44 13.05
C GLU A 119 9.47 5.98 12.18
N GLN A 120 9.25 5.39 11.00
CA GLN A 120 8.14 5.76 10.10
C GLN A 120 6.78 5.53 10.74
N PHE A 121 6.63 4.45 11.50
CA PHE A 121 5.39 4.18 12.23
C PHE A 121 5.15 5.19 13.35
N GLU A 122 6.18 5.57 14.11
CA GLU A 122 6.06 6.61 15.15
C GLU A 122 5.69 7.98 14.55
N ILE A 123 6.22 8.32 13.36
CA ILE A 123 5.79 9.53 12.63
C ILE A 123 4.31 9.43 12.25
N SER A 124 3.85 8.26 11.80
CA SER A 124 2.43 8.05 11.48
C SER A 124 1.54 8.21 12.72
N ARG A 125 1.95 7.69 13.86
CA ARG A 125 1.23 7.86 15.14
C ARG A 125 1.15 9.32 15.57
N GLN A 126 2.22 10.09 15.41
CA GLN A 126 2.24 11.53 15.70
C GLN A 126 1.27 12.28 14.78
N PHE A 127 1.27 11.94 13.48
CA PHE A 127 0.31 12.51 12.53
C PHE A 127 -1.13 12.22 12.95
N TRP A 128 -1.47 10.97 13.29
CA TRP A 128 -2.82 10.61 13.72
C TRP A 128 -3.20 11.31 15.04
N ALA A 129 -2.28 11.41 16.01
CA ALA A 129 -2.52 12.14 17.25
C ALA A 129 -2.86 13.61 16.96
N HIS A 130 -2.10 14.26 16.06
CA HIS A 130 -2.40 15.62 15.62
C HIS A 130 -3.79 15.71 14.96
N GLN A 131 -4.17 14.75 14.10
CA GLN A 131 -5.50 14.76 13.47
C GLN A 131 -6.64 14.56 14.49
N VAL A 132 -6.41 13.79 15.56
CA VAL A 132 -7.35 13.68 16.68
C VAL A 132 -7.49 15.03 17.42
N GLU A 133 -6.39 15.70 17.71
CA GLU A 133 -6.39 17.03 18.34
C GLU A 133 -7.11 18.08 17.50
N GLN A 134 -7.01 17.97 16.16
CA GLN A 134 -7.73 18.84 15.24
C GLN A 134 -9.21 18.44 15.04
N GLY A 135 -9.69 17.38 15.67
CA GLY A 135 -11.06 16.87 15.53
C GLY A 135 -11.39 16.30 14.14
N ARG A 136 -10.36 15.86 13.39
CA ARG A 136 -10.51 15.21 12.08
C ARG A 136 -10.53 13.69 12.18
N LEU A 137 -9.95 13.13 13.22
CA LEU A 137 -10.10 11.74 13.64
C LEU A 137 -10.82 11.69 14.98
N SER A 138 -11.56 10.62 15.20
CA SER A 138 -12.27 10.30 16.44
C SER A 138 -11.31 9.84 17.54
N THR A 139 -11.87 9.24 18.59
CA THR A 139 -11.12 8.61 19.67
C THR A 139 -10.15 7.55 19.11
N PRO A 140 -8.88 7.52 19.53
CA PRO A 140 -7.87 6.59 19.02
C PRO A 140 -8.30 5.11 19.04
N SER A 141 -9.07 4.67 20.04
CA SER A 141 -9.59 3.30 20.13
C SER A 141 -10.50 2.87 18.96
N ASP A 142 -10.97 3.81 18.14
CA ASP A 142 -11.79 3.50 16.98
C ASP A 142 -10.94 2.97 15.80
N PHE A 143 -9.64 3.27 15.79
CA PHE A 143 -8.76 2.94 14.66
C PHE A 143 -7.39 2.38 15.04
N ILE A 144 -6.93 2.48 16.29
CA ILE A 144 -5.66 1.89 16.75
C ILE A 144 -5.84 1.26 18.13
N ASN A 145 -5.50 -0.02 18.25
CA ASN A 145 -5.70 -0.79 19.47
C ASN A 145 -4.41 -1.50 19.86
N PRO A 146 -4.12 -1.62 21.18
CA PRO A 146 -3.01 -2.44 21.66
C PRO A 146 -3.19 -3.90 21.24
N THR A 147 -2.23 -4.43 20.50
CA THR A 147 -2.18 -5.82 20.06
C THR A 147 -0.74 -6.27 20.11
N PRO A 148 -0.34 -7.11 21.07
CA PRO A 148 1.04 -7.55 21.17
C PRO A 148 1.55 -8.20 19.89
N HIS A 149 2.78 -7.86 19.48
CA HIS A 149 3.44 -8.48 18.35
C HIS A 149 4.41 -9.56 18.80
N MET A 150 4.44 -10.66 18.07
CA MET A 150 5.21 -11.83 18.42
C MET A 150 5.89 -12.42 17.19
N SER A 151 7.14 -12.87 17.33
CA SER A 151 7.77 -13.78 16.38
C SER A 151 7.96 -15.12 17.07
N PHE A 152 7.67 -16.21 16.33
CA PHE A 152 7.80 -17.57 16.85
C PHE A 152 8.60 -18.42 15.86
N VAL A 153 9.55 -19.19 16.38
CA VAL A 153 10.41 -20.07 15.58
C VAL A 153 10.60 -21.43 16.26
N TRP A 154 11.05 -22.41 15.47
CA TRP A 154 11.46 -23.74 15.96
C TRP A 154 12.71 -24.22 15.22
N GLY A 155 13.45 -25.16 15.85
CA GLY A 155 14.71 -25.71 15.37
C GLY A 155 15.91 -24.83 15.75
N ASP A 156 17.06 -25.51 15.95
CA ASP A 156 18.24 -24.89 16.59
C ASP A 156 18.76 -23.65 15.86
N ASP A 157 18.84 -23.67 14.53
CA ASP A 157 19.36 -22.53 13.73
C ASP A 157 18.44 -21.31 13.83
N ASN A 158 17.12 -21.53 13.78
CA ASN A 158 16.14 -20.42 13.87
C ASN A 158 16.10 -19.84 15.30
N ILE A 159 16.27 -20.67 16.32
CA ILE A 159 16.34 -20.23 17.73
C ILE A 159 17.59 -19.37 17.94
N GLU A 160 18.74 -19.81 17.42
CA GLU A 160 19.97 -19.05 17.51
C GLU A 160 19.85 -17.69 16.78
N PHE A 161 19.27 -17.69 15.59
CA PHE A 161 18.97 -16.45 14.85
C PHE A 161 18.06 -15.52 15.66
N LEU A 162 16.95 -16.02 16.21
CA LEU A 162 15.99 -15.20 16.96
C LEU A 162 16.62 -14.63 18.24
N ARG A 163 17.49 -15.39 18.91
CA ARG A 163 18.25 -14.94 20.07
C ARG A 163 19.21 -13.80 19.73
N LYS A 164 19.98 -13.95 18.64
CA LYS A 164 20.87 -12.87 18.12
C LYS A 164 20.07 -11.64 17.72
N ARG A 165 18.95 -11.84 17.03
CA ARG A 165 18.03 -10.77 16.62
C ARG A 165 17.56 -9.97 17.83
N HIS A 166 17.00 -10.62 18.84
CA HIS A 166 16.55 -9.97 20.06
C HIS A 166 17.67 -9.15 20.72
N ALA A 167 18.83 -9.77 20.93
CA ALA A 167 19.99 -9.10 21.52
C ALA A 167 20.51 -7.90 20.72
N ALA A 168 20.31 -7.88 19.40
CA ALA A 168 20.66 -6.75 18.57
C ALA A 168 19.60 -5.62 18.64
N MET A 169 18.31 -5.98 18.57
CA MET A 169 17.20 -5.03 18.55
C MET A 169 17.07 -4.24 19.84
N ILE A 170 17.15 -4.89 21.01
CA ILE A 170 16.98 -4.23 22.32
C ILE A 170 18.04 -3.18 22.66
N LYS A 171 19.09 -3.05 21.84
CA LYS A 171 20.07 -1.97 21.96
C LYS A 171 19.52 -0.62 21.49
N ASN A 172 18.46 -0.64 20.69
CA ASN A 172 17.78 0.57 20.22
C ASN A 172 16.54 0.84 21.09
N PRO A 173 16.34 2.07 21.60
CA PRO A 173 15.21 2.44 22.44
C PRO A 173 13.82 2.10 21.86
N LEU A 174 13.67 2.11 20.54
CA LEU A 174 12.41 1.76 19.87
C LEU A 174 11.93 0.33 20.16
N PHE A 175 12.85 -0.55 20.59
CA PHE A 175 12.54 -1.96 20.88
C PHE A 175 12.66 -2.30 22.37
N TYR A 176 12.78 -1.31 23.26
CA TYR A 176 12.78 -1.56 24.69
C TYR A 176 11.46 -2.19 25.14
N GLY A 177 11.59 -3.21 26.01
CA GLY A 177 10.45 -3.99 26.48
C GLY A 177 10.12 -5.20 25.61
N MET A 178 10.86 -5.46 24.52
CA MET A 178 10.76 -6.73 23.81
C MET A 178 11.33 -7.85 24.67
N GLU A 179 10.51 -8.87 24.90
CA GLU A 179 10.86 -10.07 25.65
C GLU A 179 11.29 -11.19 24.70
N TYR A 180 12.13 -12.11 25.22
CA TYR A 180 12.56 -13.31 24.52
C TYR A 180 12.41 -14.51 25.44
N SER A 181 11.90 -15.63 24.94
CA SER A 181 11.83 -16.86 25.69
C SER A 181 12.04 -18.10 24.81
N GLU A 182 12.68 -19.13 25.39
CA GLU A 182 12.75 -20.50 24.88
C GLU A 182 11.91 -21.43 25.75
N ASP A 183 11.28 -20.92 26.82
CA ASP A 183 10.44 -21.68 27.72
C ASP A 183 9.04 -21.90 27.11
N PRO A 184 8.65 -23.15 26.83
CA PRO A 184 7.33 -23.48 26.31
C PRO A 184 6.17 -23.00 27.19
N GLU A 185 6.32 -22.96 28.51
CA GLU A 185 5.29 -22.50 29.44
C GLU A 185 5.07 -20.98 29.29
N GLN A 186 6.17 -20.22 29.23
CA GLN A 186 6.08 -18.78 28.98
C GLN A 186 5.49 -18.46 27.60
N ILE A 187 5.89 -19.18 26.55
CA ILE A 187 5.37 -18.99 25.20
C ILE A 187 3.87 -19.32 25.15
N SER A 188 3.45 -20.38 25.88
CA SER A 188 2.04 -20.74 26.01
C SER A 188 1.21 -19.67 26.72
N GLN A 189 1.78 -18.94 27.68
CA GLN A 189 1.10 -17.79 28.31
C GLN A 189 0.90 -16.62 27.33
N TRP A 190 1.86 -16.38 26.44
CA TRP A 190 1.75 -15.36 25.41
C TRP A 190 0.77 -15.72 24.29
N ALA A 191 0.83 -16.97 23.83
CA ALA A 191 0.01 -17.48 22.73
C ALA A 191 -0.30 -18.99 22.89
N PRO A 192 -1.35 -19.36 23.64
CA PRO A 192 -1.66 -20.75 23.97
C PRO A 192 -1.78 -21.67 22.76
N LEU A 193 -2.45 -21.19 21.71
CA LEU A 193 -2.70 -21.98 20.48
C LEU A 193 -1.42 -22.34 19.72
N LEU A 194 -0.32 -21.63 19.92
CA LEU A 194 0.97 -21.98 19.30
C LEU A 194 1.57 -23.25 19.93
N MET A 195 1.24 -23.53 21.19
CA MET A 195 1.81 -24.65 21.94
C MET A 195 0.88 -25.85 22.04
N GLU A 196 -0.41 -25.65 21.78
CA GLU A 196 -1.40 -26.72 21.84
C GLU A 196 -1.11 -27.82 20.81
N GLY A 197 -1.04 -29.10 21.28
CA GLY A 197 -0.77 -30.25 20.42
C GLY A 197 0.66 -30.35 19.87
N ARG A 198 1.58 -29.48 20.29
CA ARG A 198 2.99 -29.51 19.87
C ARG A 198 3.77 -30.59 20.58
N ASP A 199 4.71 -31.23 19.87
CA ASP A 199 5.64 -32.18 20.46
C ASP A 199 6.49 -31.50 21.56
N PRO A 200 6.45 -31.94 22.82
CA PRO A 200 7.25 -31.38 23.91
C PRO A 200 8.76 -31.41 23.66
N ALA A 201 9.24 -32.33 22.80
CA ALA A 201 10.64 -32.43 22.45
C ALA A 201 11.08 -31.39 21.40
N GLN A 202 10.15 -30.70 20.74
CA GLN A 202 10.46 -29.71 19.77
C GLN A 202 10.94 -28.41 20.45
N LYS A 203 12.19 -28.07 20.20
CA LYS A 203 12.74 -26.79 20.66
C LYS A 203 12.08 -25.62 19.95
N VAL A 204 11.70 -24.59 20.69
CA VAL A 204 11.02 -23.40 20.23
C VAL A 204 11.63 -22.14 20.84
N ALA A 205 11.42 -21.00 20.19
CA ALA A 205 11.69 -19.70 20.79
C ALA A 205 10.69 -18.67 20.28
N ALA A 206 10.46 -17.63 21.08
CA ALA A 206 9.62 -16.51 20.69
C ALA A 206 10.19 -15.18 21.18
N THR A 207 9.88 -14.10 20.45
CA THR A 207 9.93 -12.74 20.97
C THR A 207 8.51 -12.23 21.14
N TYR A 208 8.29 -11.41 22.16
CA TYR A 208 7.01 -10.81 22.48
C TYR A 208 7.19 -9.32 22.75
N MET A 209 6.37 -8.47 22.10
CA MET A 209 6.38 -7.04 22.28
C MET A 209 4.98 -6.54 22.67
N PRO A 210 4.76 -6.18 23.94
CA PRO A 210 3.44 -5.77 24.42
C PRO A 210 2.95 -4.44 23.81
N LEU A 211 3.87 -3.63 23.27
CA LEU A 211 3.56 -2.32 22.66
C LEU A 211 3.12 -2.42 21.19
N GLY A 212 2.94 -3.61 20.65
CA GLY A 212 2.37 -3.80 19.32
C GLY A 212 0.97 -3.21 19.21
N THR A 213 0.56 -2.88 18.00
CA THR A 213 -0.76 -2.28 17.73
C THR A 213 -1.39 -2.89 16.49
N ASP A 214 -2.71 -2.93 16.50
CA ASP A 214 -3.57 -3.14 15.33
C ASP A 214 -4.15 -1.80 14.89
N VAL A 215 -4.20 -1.56 13.57
CA VAL A 215 -4.66 -0.29 12.97
C VAL A 215 -5.75 -0.55 11.93
N ASN A 216 -6.88 0.10 12.07
CA ASN A 216 -7.94 0.11 11.07
C ASN A 216 -7.75 1.28 10.10
N PHE A 217 -7.00 1.03 9.02
CA PHE A 217 -6.72 2.03 7.97
C PHE A 217 -8.00 2.49 7.25
N GLY A 218 -9.02 1.63 7.18
CA GLY A 218 -10.32 1.98 6.59
C GLY A 218 -11.02 3.08 7.37
N VAL A 219 -11.05 2.98 8.69
CA VAL A 219 -11.65 4.00 9.58
C VAL A 219 -10.88 5.32 9.46
N ILE A 220 -9.54 5.29 9.52
CA ILE A 220 -8.71 6.49 9.35
C ILE A 220 -9.01 7.16 8.00
N THR A 221 -9.00 6.38 6.91
CA THR A 221 -9.24 6.89 5.56
C THR A 221 -10.61 7.54 5.44
N SER A 222 -11.65 6.90 5.95
CA SER A 222 -13.03 7.41 5.88
C SER A 222 -13.19 8.71 6.65
N GLN A 223 -12.71 8.76 7.89
CA GLN A 223 -12.83 9.95 8.75
C GLN A 223 -12.05 11.14 8.21
N LEU A 224 -10.82 10.93 7.74
CA LEU A 224 -10.04 12.00 7.11
C LEU A 224 -10.72 12.49 5.82
N THR A 225 -11.31 11.58 5.03
CA THR A 225 -12.07 11.96 3.82
C THR A 225 -13.28 12.82 4.16
N GLU A 226 -14.06 12.44 5.18
CA GLU A 226 -15.19 13.25 5.66
C GLU A 226 -14.75 14.66 6.12
N SER A 227 -13.59 14.75 6.75
CA SER A 227 -13.02 16.04 7.12
C SER A 227 -12.59 16.86 5.90
N LEU A 228 -11.93 16.25 4.92
CA LEU A 228 -11.50 16.89 3.69
C LEU A 228 -12.66 17.46 2.88
N GLN A 229 -13.78 16.75 2.82
CA GLN A 229 -14.99 17.18 2.08
C GLN A 229 -15.64 18.46 2.67
N ARG A 230 -15.24 18.92 3.85
CA ARG A 230 -15.67 20.21 4.41
C ARG A 230 -14.90 21.39 3.80
N ASN A 231 -13.77 21.12 3.13
CA ASN A 231 -12.98 22.14 2.44
C ASN A 231 -13.53 22.34 1.02
N PRO A 232 -13.92 23.56 0.63
CA PRO A 232 -14.43 23.85 -0.71
C PRO A 232 -13.39 23.62 -1.83
N ASN A 233 -12.10 23.60 -1.49
CA ASN A 233 -11.00 23.36 -2.43
C ASN A 233 -10.66 21.86 -2.58
N PHE A 234 -11.37 20.97 -1.89
CA PHE A 234 -11.22 19.52 -2.04
C PHE A 234 -12.45 18.92 -2.75
N GLN A 235 -12.22 18.19 -3.82
CA GLN A 235 -13.25 17.52 -4.58
C GLN A 235 -13.00 16.01 -4.60
N LEU A 236 -13.97 15.22 -4.12
CA LEU A 236 -13.99 13.76 -4.20
C LEU A 236 -14.96 13.31 -5.27
N GLU A 237 -14.47 12.51 -6.21
CA GLU A 237 -15.28 11.91 -7.27
C GLU A 237 -15.20 10.38 -7.21
N LEU A 238 -16.27 9.78 -6.73
CA LEU A 238 -16.45 8.32 -6.65
C LEU A 238 -17.02 7.78 -7.95
N ASN A 239 -16.78 6.50 -8.25
CA ASN A 239 -17.13 5.84 -9.51
C ASN A 239 -16.40 6.46 -10.73
N HIS A 240 -15.21 7.00 -10.51
CA HIS A 240 -14.39 7.63 -11.52
C HIS A 240 -13.03 6.93 -11.62
N GLU A 241 -12.74 6.36 -12.78
CA GLU A 241 -11.48 5.66 -13.07
C GLU A 241 -10.55 6.53 -13.91
N VAL A 242 -9.33 6.75 -13.44
CA VAL A 242 -8.30 7.37 -14.27
C VAL A 242 -7.76 6.34 -15.26
N ARG A 243 -7.84 6.67 -16.56
CA ARG A 243 -7.47 5.79 -17.68
C ARG A 243 -6.31 6.29 -18.51
N GLY A 244 -5.95 7.56 -18.40
CA GLY A 244 -4.86 8.16 -19.15
C GLY A 244 -4.11 9.22 -18.33
N LEU A 245 -2.80 9.31 -18.56
CA LEU A 245 -1.90 10.28 -17.96
C LEU A 245 -0.92 10.74 -19.03
N ASP A 246 -1.09 11.96 -19.51
CA ASP A 246 -0.22 12.54 -20.55
C ASP A 246 0.42 13.83 -20.04
N GLN A 247 1.76 13.87 -20.00
CA GLN A 247 2.48 15.08 -19.62
C GLN A 247 2.57 16.07 -20.78
N ASN A 248 2.15 17.30 -20.53
CA ASN A 248 2.26 18.41 -21.47
C ASN A 248 3.69 19.01 -21.49
N ASP A 249 3.99 19.78 -22.52
CA ASP A 249 5.29 20.47 -22.65
C ASP A 249 5.57 21.46 -21.51
N ASP A 250 4.51 22.05 -20.94
CA ASP A 250 4.56 22.97 -19.79
C ASP A 250 4.69 22.23 -18.44
N LYS A 251 4.88 20.90 -18.46
CA LYS A 251 4.99 20.00 -17.30
C LYS A 251 3.69 19.78 -16.53
N THR A 252 2.59 20.33 -16.96
CA THR A 252 1.27 19.93 -16.45
C THR A 252 0.88 18.55 -16.99
N TRP A 253 -0.18 17.99 -16.45
CA TRP A 253 -0.69 16.67 -16.83
C TRP A 253 -2.11 16.80 -17.36
N ASN A 254 -2.41 16.06 -18.40
CA ASN A 254 -3.76 15.74 -18.82
C ASN A 254 -4.14 14.39 -18.19
N VAL A 255 -5.12 14.41 -17.32
CA VAL A 255 -5.64 13.23 -16.61
C VAL A 255 -6.97 12.86 -17.23
N THR A 256 -7.01 11.73 -17.96
CA THR A 256 -8.25 11.21 -18.56
C THR A 256 -9.01 10.38 -17.54
N VAL A 257 -10.25 10.75 -17.29
CA VAL A 257 -11.11 10.16 -16.27
C VAL A 257 -12.37 9.61 -16.91
N HIS A 258 -12.73 8.37 -16.58
CA HIS A 258 -13.97 7.72 -17.00
C HIS A 258 -14.98 7.71 -15.85
N ASP A 259 -16.16 8.23 -16.07
CA ASP A 259 -17.30 8.14 -15.15
C ASP A 259 -18.11 6.88 -15.45
N PHE A 260 -18.16 5.94 -14.49
CA PHE A 260 -18.94 4.70 -14.61
C PHE A 260 -20.45 4.89 -14.57
N LYS A 261 -20.94 6.03 -14.09
CA LYS A 261 -22.39 6.29 -14.01
C LYS A 261 -22.96 6.77 -15.33
N THR A 262 -22.19 7.58 -16.03
CA THR A 262 -22.62 8.18 -17.32
C THR A 262 -22.00 7.52 -18.53
N ASP A 263 -21.02 6.62 -18.31
CA ASP A 263 -20.18 5.98 -19.35
C ASP A 263 -19.50 7.01 -20.28
N THR A 264 -19.04 8.11 -19.69
CA THR A 264 -18.37 9.18 -20.42
C THR A 264 -16.93 9.37 -19.97
N GLU A 265 -16.08 9.90 -20.87
CA GLU A 265 -14.71 10.26 -20.55
C GLU A 265 -14.53 11.78 -20.67
N ARG A 266 -13.72 12.32 -19.76
CA ARG A 266 -13.28 13.73 -19.76
C ARG A 266 -11.82 13.81 -19.38
N THR A 267 -11.21 14.94 -19.62
CA THR A 267 -9.81 15.22 -19.25
C THR A 267 -9.74 16.41 -18.31
N ILE A 268 -8.96 16.28 -17.26
CA ILE A 268 -8.66 17.35 -16.30
C ILE A 268 -7.17 17.69 -16.41
N LYS A 269 -6.86 18.98 -16.57
CA LYS A 269 -5.49 19.48 -16.53
C LYS A 269 -5.05 19.70 -15.08
N SER A 270 -3.86 19.20 -14.71
CA SER A 270 -3.34 19.27 -13.34
C SER A 270 -1.86 19.65 -13.32
N ARG A 271 -1.42 20.37 -12.27
CA ARG A 271 0.00 20.68 -12.05
C ARG A 271 0.76 19.49 -11.49
N PHE A 272 0.12 18.71 -10.62
CA PHE A 272 0.72 17.54 -9.97
C PHE A 272 -0.25 16.37 -9.94
N VAL A 273 0.25 15.15 -10.14
CA VAL A 273 -0.52 13.91 -10.05
C VAL A 273 0.14 12.97 -9.06
N PHE A 274 -0.64 12.45 -8.11
CA PHE A 274 -0.22 11.39 -7.20
C PHE A 274 -0.97 10.09 -7.49
N ILE A 275 -0.22 9.03 -7.72
CA ILE A 275 -0.77 7.69 -8.01
C ILE A 275 -0.82 6.89 -6.71
N GLY A 276 -1.94 7.00 -5.98
CA GLY A 276 -2.23 6.24 -4.76
C GLY A 276 -3.16 5.04 -5.00
N ALA A 277 -3.10 4.45 -6.18
CA ALA A 277 -4.07 3.48 -6.69
C ALA A 277 -3.78 2.02 -6.28
N GLY A 278 -3.05 1.78 -5.17
CA GLY A 278 -2.80 0.44 -4.66
C GLY A 278 -2.28 -0.52 -5.72
N GLY A 279 -2.96 -1.65 -5.92
CA GLY A 279 -2.59 -2.66 -6.92
C GLY A 279 -2.58 -2.16 -8.38
N ALA A 280 -3.29 -1.09 -8.70
CA ALA A 280 -3.31 -0.49 -10.04
C ALA A 280 -2.20 0.55 -10.27
N ALA A 281 -1.43 0.91 -9.23
CA ALA A 281 -0.43 1.97 -9.30
C ALA A 281 0.64 1.72 -10.36
N LEU A 282 1.13 0.49 -10.50
CA LEU A 282 2.15 0.15 -11.50
C LEU A 282 1.64 0.38 -12.93
N LYS A 283 0.40 -0.01 -13.22
CA LYS A 283 -0.23 0.21 -14.53
C LYS A 283 -0.30 1.70 -14.86
N LEU A 284 -0.77 2.51 -13.92
CA LEU A 284 -0.87 3.97 -14.09
C LEU A 284 0.50 4.62 -14.21
N PHE A 285 1.48 4.16 -13.43
CA PHE A 285 2.86 4.61 -13.53
C PHE A 285 3.46 4.36 -14.92
N GLN A 286 3.21 3.17 -15.49
CA GLN A 286 3.64 2.86 -16.87
C GLN A 286 2.87 3.68 -17.91
N LEU A 287 1.57 3.92 -17.71
CA LEU A 287 0.75 4.77 -18.58
C LEU A 287 1.20 6.24 -18.59
N SER A 288 1.83 6.73 -17.53
CA SER A 288 2.36 8.10 -17.47
C SER A 288 3.45 8.39 -18.52
N GLY A 289 4.05 7.35 -19.10
CA GLY A 289 5.07 7.48 -20.14
C GLY A 289 6.41 8.06 -19.69
N ILE A 290 6.58 8.38 -18.39
CA ILE A 290 7.84 8.91 -17.89
C ILE A 290 8.96 7.86 -18.00
N PRO A 291 10.22 8.26 -18.29
CA PRO A 291 11.32 7.31 -18.53
C PRO A 291 11.54 6.35 -17.36
N GLU A 292 11.37 6.81 -16.14
CA GLU A 292 11.58 6.05 -14.89
C GLU A 292 10.63 4.85 -14.78
N SER A 293 9.44 4.92 -15.39
CA SER A 293 8.44 3.85 -15.32
C SER A 293 8.85 2.56 -16.04
N ARG A 294 9.79 2.64 -17.00
CA ARG A 294 10.13 1.54 -17.93
C ARG A 294 10.79 0.34 -17.27
N ASN A 295 11.44 0.53 -16.11
CA ASN A 295 12.24 -0.51 -15.44
C ASN A 295 11.51 -1.09 -14.20
N TYR A 296 10.26 -0.71 -13.98
CA TYR A 296 9.48 -1.22 -12.86
C TYR A 296 8.55 -2.34 -13.31
N GLY A 297 8.61 -3.45 -12.59
CA GLY A 297 7.71 -4.58 -12.74
C GLY A 297 7.10 -4.94 -11.38
N GLY A 298 5.93 -5.57 -11.37
CA GLY A 298 5.27 -6.07 -10.17
C GLY A 298 5.18 -7.58 -10.22
N PHE A 299 5.46 -8.24 -9.10
CA PHE A 299 5.20 -9.66 -8.89
C PHE A 299 4.17 -9.79 -7.76
N PRO A 300 2.87 -9.88 -8.07
CA PRO A 300 1.83 -9.98 -7.06
C PRO A 300 1.92 -11.33 -6.34
N VAL A 301 1.92 -11.28 -5.00
CA VAL A 301 1.88 -12.46 -4.16
C VAL A 301 0.57 -12.43 -3.38
N GLY A 302 -0.23 -13.49 -3.51
CA GLY A 302 -1.44 -13.69 -2.72
C GLY A 302 -1.10 -14.19 -1.32
N GLY A 303 -1.90 -13.79 -0.33
CA GLY A 303 -1.85 -14.28 1.03
C GLY A 303 -3.24 -14.52 1.59
N GLN A 304 -3.32 -15.35 2.63
CA GLN A 304 -4.54 -15.58 3.39
C GLN A 304 -4.28 -15.28 4.86
N PHE A 305 -5.21 -14.60 5.50
CA PHE A 305 -5.19 -14.33 6.92
C PHE A 305 -6.14 -15.29 7.65
N LEU A 306 -5.74 -15.76 8.83
CA LEU A 306 -6.63 -16.44 9.74
C LEU A 306 -7.24 -15.38 10.66
N ALA A 307 -8.55 -15.28 10.67
CA ALA A 307 -9.29 -14.45 11.61
C ALA A 307 -9.94 -15.33 12.67
N PHE A 308 -9.89 -14.88 13.92
CA PHE A 308 -10.60 -15.48 15.05
C PHE A 308 -11.69 -14.51 15.47
N GLU A 309 -12.92 -15.02 15.58
CA GLU A 309 -14.06 -14.30 16.13
C GLU A 309 -14.24 -14.60 17.62
#